data_aab3da5f3a281046f13313350edb250c
#
_entry.id   aab3da5f3a281046f13313350edb250c
#
_cell.length_a   1.000
_cell.length_b   1.000
_cell.length_c   1.000
_cell.angle_alpha   90.00
_cell.angle_beta   90.00
_cell.angle_gamma   90.00
#
_symmetry.space_group_name_H-M   'P 1'
#
loop_
_entity.id
_entity.type
_entity.pdbx_description
1 polymer ?
#
loop_
_entity_poly.entity_id
_entity_poly.type
_entity_poly.pdbx_seq_one_letter_code
_entity_poly.pdbx_strand_id
1 'polypeptide(L)'
;DVTLPGRRQSLGHLHPLTVTLNNIKNIFTSMGYSIAEGPQIESDYFNFEALNLPKDHPARDMQDSFYITEDILLRSQTSPVQARTMQAHEPNSPIRIIAPGHVYRRDDYDATHSPMFTQVEGLCIDKNISFADLKGTLVTFLQQIFGEDVKVRFRPSFFPFTEPSAEVDISCVMCKGKGCRVCKGTGWLEILGAGMVHPHVLEMSGYDPKQVSGFAF
;
A
#
# COMPACT_ATOMS: atom_id res chain seq x y z
N ASP A 1 -28.79 47.81 9.36
CA ASP A 1 -27.78 48.66 9.96
C ASP A 1 -26.41 48.30 9.35
N VAL A 2 -25.83 49.20 8.58
CA VAL A 2 -24.59 48.99 7.84
C VAL A 2 -23.34 48.90 8.74
N THR A 3 -23.49 49.16 10.03
CA THR A 3 -22.39 49.07 11.00
C THR A 3 -22.25 47.71 11.70
N LEU A 4 -23.22 46.82 11.50
CA LEU A 4 -23.13 45.45 12.05
C LEU A 4 -22.11 44.62 11.24
N PRO A 5 -21.19 43.93 11.92
CA PRO A 5 -20.27 43.06 11.23
C PRO A 5 -21.03 41.94 10.50
N GLY A 6 -20.73 41.74 9.22
CA GLY A 6 -21.32 40.66 8.44
C GLY A 6 -20.99 39.30 9.04
N ARG A 7 -21.82 38.29 8.77
CA ARG A 7 -21.50 36.91 9.13
C ARG A 7 -20.18 36.50 8.44
N ARG A 8 -19.17 36.19 9.24
CA ARG A 8 -17.97 35.58 8.72
C ARG A 8 -18.33 34.20 8.15
N GLN A 9 -18.07 34.00 6.86
CA GLN A 9 -18.16 32.66 6.30
C GLN A 9 -17.02 31.82 6.92
N SER A 10 -17.37 30.68 7.49
CA SER A 10 -16.36 29.69 7.91
C SER A 10 -15.71 29.11 6.68
N LEU A 11 -14.38 29.18 6.60
CA LEU A 11 -13.62 28.46 5.58
C LEU A 11 -13.75 26.96 5.83
N GLY A 12 -13.99 26.21 4.77
CA GLY A 12 -13.94 24.74 4.83
C GLY A 12 -12.53 24.23 5.11
N HIS A 13 -12.44 23.04 5.67
CA HIS A 13 -11.18 22.34 5.91
C HIS A 13 -11.18 21.00 5.18
N LEU A 14 -9.99 20.55 4.74
CA LEU A 14 -9.83 19.22 4.16
C LEU A 14 -10.09 18.16 5.23
N HIS A 15 -10.69 17.04 4.79
CA HIS A 15 -10.86 15.87 5.66
C HIS A 15 -9.49 15.35 6.12
N PRO A 16 -9.32 14.86 7.37
CA PRO A 16 -8.04 14.35 7.87
C PRO A 16 -7.41 13.28 6.99
N LEU A 17 -8.20 12.35 6.45
CA LEU A 17 -7.70 11.33 5.51
C LEU A 17 -7.12 11.96 4.23
N THR A 18 -7.76 13.03 3.70
CA THR A 18 -7.24 13.75 2.53
C THR A 18 -5.91 14.42 2.84
N VAL A 19 -5.78 15.03 4.01
CA VAL A 19 -4.52 15.64 4.46
C VAL A 19 -3.43 14.59 4.58
N THR A 20 -3.72 13.47 5.23
CA THR A 20 -2.77 12.35 5.39
C THR A 20 -2.35 11.78 4.03
N LEU A 21 -3.30 11.53 3.13
CA LEU A 21 -3.02 11.02 1.79
C LEU A 21 -2.15 11.96 0.98
N ASN A 22 -2.41 13.28 1.06
CA ASN A 22 -1.58 14.28 0.39
C ASN A 22 -0.16 14.31 0.97
N ASN A 23 0.00 14.16 2.28
CA ASN A 23 1.32 14.08 2.90
C ASN A 23 2.09 12.84 2.40
N ILE A 24 1.44 11.66 2.36
CA ILE A 24 2.04 10.43 1.82
C ILE A 24 2.47 10.64 0.37
N LYS A 25 1.57 11.18 -0.48
CA LYS A 25 1.88 11.48 -1.88
C LYS A 25 3.09 12.40 -2.02
N ASN A 26 3.16 13.47 -1.23
CA ASN A 26 4.26 14.43 -1.26
C ASN A 26 5.59 13.78 -0.85
N ILE A 27 5.59 12.95 0.19
CA ILE A 27 6.80 12.23 0.64
C ILE A 27 7.32 11.34 -0.49
N PHE A 28 6.49 10.46 -1.06
CA PHE A 28 6.93 9.56 -2.11
C PHE A 28 7.30 10.29 -3.40
N THR A 29 6.59 11.35 -3.78
CA THR A 29 6.96 12.17 -4.93
C THR A 29 8.32 12.82 -4.73
N SER A 30 8.66 13.29 -3.52
CA SER A 30 9.99 13.83 -3.21
C SER A 30 11.10 12.77 -3.28
N MET A 31 10.75 11.49 -3.12
CA MET A 31 11.64 10.33 -3.26
C MET A 31 11.72 9.81 -4.71
N GLY A 32 11.10 10.49 -5.68
CA GLY A 32 11.12 10.14 -7.10
C GLY A 32 10.07 9.13 -7.55
N TYR A 33 9.03 8.90 -6.76
CA TYR A 33 7.89 8.08 -7.14
C TYR A 33 6.84 8.92 -7.88
N SER A 34 6.23 8.35 -8.90
CA SER A 34 5.05 8.89 -9.55
C SER A 34 3.77 8.29 -8.97
N ILE A 35 2.64 8.98 -9.16
CA ILE A 35 1.34 8.49 -8.71
C ILE A 35 0.68 7.75 -9.87
N ALA A 36 0.32 6.50 -9.66
CA ALA A 36 -0.43 5.69 -10.60
C ALA A 36 -1.87 5.49 -10.09
N GLU A 37 -2.84 5.55 -10.99
CA GLU A 37 -4.24 5.33 -10.70
C GLU A 37 -4.79 4.19 -11.55
N GLY A 38 -5.83 3.52 -11.05
CA GLY A 38 -6.48 2.43 -11.74
C GLY A 38 -7.93 2.24 -11.30
N PRO A 39 -8.68 1.38 -12.00
CA PRO A 39 -10.10 1.17 -11.75
C PRO A 39 -10.36 0.57 -10.37
N GLN A 40 -11.48 0.94 -9.75
CA GLN A 40 -11.96 0.33 -8.50
C GLN A 40 -12.75 -0.96 -8.76
N ILE A 41 -13.42 -1.05 -9.91
CA ILE A 41 -14.02 -2.26 -10.41
C ILE A 41 -12.97 -2.94 -11.27
N GLU A 42 -12.56 -4.14 -10.86
CA GLU A 42 -11.38 -4.80 -11.41
C GLU A 42 -11.71 -6.21 -11.89
N SER A 43 -10.89 -6.74 -12.78
CA SER A 43 -10.97 -8.14 -13.16
C SER A 43 -10.29 -9.04 -12.12
N ASP A 44 -10.81 -10.24 -11.98
CA ASP A 44 -10.22 -11.29 -11.14
C ASP A 44 -8.74 -11.56 -11.50
N TYR A 45 -8.42 -11.50 -12.80
CA TYR A 45 -7.06 -11.64 -13.30
C TYR A 45 -6.09 -10.64 -12.65
N PHE A 46 -6.39 -9.34 -12.70
CA PHE A 46 -5.50 -8.32 -12.13
C PHE A 46 -5.51 -8.30 -10.61
N ASN A 47 -6.65 -8.63 -9.99
CA ASN A 47 -6.75 -8.62 -8.53
C ASN A 47 -6.08 -9.83 -7.87
N PHE A 48 -5.92 -10.94 -8.61
CA PHE A 48 -5.41 -12.20 -8.07
C PHE A 48 -4.37 -12.89 -8.97
N GLU A 49 -4.73 -13.33 -10.17
CA GLU A 49 -3.88 -14.20 -10.99
C GLU A 49 -2.54 -13.53 -11.33
N ALA A 50 -2.57 -12.29 -11.81
CA ALA A 50 -1.37 -11.49 -12.12
C ALA A 50 -0.47 -11.23 -10.89
N LEU A 51 -0.98 -11.50 -9.68
CA LEU A 51 -0.30 -11.33 -8.40
C LEU A 51 0.09 -12.69 -7.76
N ASN A 52 0.25 -13.72 -8.59
CA ASN A 52 0.63 -15.07 -8.14
C ASN A 52 -0.42 -15.74 -7.22
N LEU A 53 -1.69 -15.43 -7.42
CA LEU A 53 -2.84 -16.02 -6.73
C LEU A 53 -3.77 -16.72 -7.74
N PRO A 54 -3.43 -17.94 -8.21
CA PRO A 54 -4.27 -18.68 -9.14
C PRO A 54 -5.63 -19.05 -8.54
N LYS A 55 -6.60 -19.45 -9.37
CA LYS A 55 -8.00 -19.70 -8.96
C LYS A 55 -8.13 -20.67 -7.78
N ASP A 56 -7.26 -21.66 -7.71
CA ASP A 56 -7.29 -22.70 -6.68
C ASP A 56 -6.40 -22.38 -5.45
N HIS A 57 -5.88 -21.16 -5.35
CA HIS A 57 -4.98 -20.80 -4.25
C HIS A 57 -5.75 -20.56 -2.94
N PRO A 58 -5.36 -21.23 -1.81
CA PRO A 58 -6.09 -21.11 -0.54
C PRO A 58 -6.23 -19.67 0.00
N ALA A 59 -5.28 -18.79 -0.32
CA ALA A 59 -5.33 -17.40 0.11
C ALA A 59 -6.46 -16.59 -0.56
N ARG A 60 -7.09 -17.09 -1.63
CA ARG A 60 -8.28 -16.46 -2.22
C ARG A 60 -9.51 -16.59 -1.33
N ASP A 61 -9.69 -17.74 -0.69
CA ASP A 61 -10.81 -17.99 0.22
C ASP A 61 -10.71 -17.14 1.49
N MET A 62 -9.51 -16.69 1.82
CA MET A 62 -9.25 -15.80 2.97
C MET A 62 -9.56 -14.32 2.66
N GLN A 63 -9.74 -13.96 1.38
CA GLN A 63 -10.08 -12.61 0.98
C GLN A 63 -11.57 -12.52 0.65
N ASP A 64 -12.37 -12.14 1.61
CA ASP A 64 -13.78 -11.82 1.42
C ASP A 64 -13.94 -10.63 0.45
N SER A 65 -14.05 -10.95 -0.84
CA SER A 65 -14.15 -9.98 -1.92
C SER A 65 -15.60 -9.74 -2.36
N PHE A 66 -15.90 -8.52 -2.79
CA PHE A 66 -17.20 -8.19 -3.37
C PHE A 66 -17.18 -8.45 -4.87
N TYR A 67 -17.67 -9.62 -5.29
CA TYR A 67 -17.84 -9.96 -6.70
C TYR A 67 -19.12 -9.34 -7.26
N ILE A 68 -19.02 -8.76 -8.47
CA ILE A 68 -20.12 -8.23 -9.27
C ILE A 68 -20.59 -9.31 -10.26
N THR A 69 -19.61 -10.01 -10.86
CA THR A 69 -19.79 -11.20 -11.70
C THR A 69 -18.73 -12.24 -11.32
N GLU A 70 -18.69 -13.38 -11.99
CA GLU A 70 -17.68 -14.43 -11.72
C GLU A 70 -16.23 -13.94 -11.90
N ASP A 71 -16.00 -12.96 -12.80
CA ASP A 71 -14.66 -12.48 -13.15
C ASP A 71 -14.45 -10.98 -12.85
N ILE A 72 -15.45 -10.29 -12.29
CA ILE A 72 -15.38 -8.85 -12.00
C ILE A 72 -15.73 -8.60 -10.54
N LEU A 73 -14.91 -7.83 -9.85
CA LEU A 73 -15.06 -7.54 -8.43
C LEU A 73 -14.68 -6.09 -8.09
N LEU A 74 -15.02 -5.66 -6.87
CA LEU A 74 -14.43 -4.48 -6.28
C LEU A 74 -13.04 -4.86 -5.77
N ARG A 75 -12.01 -4.15 -6.19
CA ARG A 75 -10.61 -4.48 -5.84
C ARG A 75 -10.41 -4.55 -4.32
N SER A 76 -9.78 -5.60 -3.85
CA SER A 76 -9.47 -5.83 -2.43
C SER A 76 -8.17 -5.16 -1.98
N GLN A 77 -7.40 -4.65 -2.93
CA GLN A 77 -6.08 -4.02 -2.75
C GLN A 77 -5.78 -3.11 -3.95
N THR A 78 -4.76 -2.27 -3.86
CA THR A 78 -4.32 -1.44 -4.98
C THR A 78 -3.23 -2.09 -5.85
N SER A 79 -2.79 -3.30 -5.52
CA SER A 79 -1.82 -4.10 -6.31
C SER A 79 -2.20 -4.32 -7.78
N PRO A 80 -3.49 -4.40 -8.19
CA PRO A 80 -3.87 -4.39 -9.60
C PRO A 80 -3.29 -3.23 -10.40
N VAL A 81 -3.16 -2.05 -9.77
CA VAL A 81 -2.55 -0.88 -10.42
C VAL A 81 -1.07 -1.12 -10.70
N GLN A 82 -0.37 -1.81 -9.80
CA GLN A 82 1.02 -2.18 -10.00
C GLN A 82 1.17 -3.14 -11.19
N ALA A 83 0.35 -4.20 -11.26
CA ALA A 83 0.36 -5.15 -12.37
C ALA A 83 0.02 -4.48 -13.71
N ARG A 84 -1.00 -3.62 -13.74
CA ARG A 84 -1.36 -2.83 -14.93
C ARG A 84 -0.25 -1.91 -15.36
N THR A 85 0.42 -1.25 -14.42
CA THR A 85 1.54 -0.36 -14.72
C THR A 85 2.70 -1.13 -15.32
N MET A 86 3.07 -2.28 -14.73
CA MET A 86 4.11 -3.14 -15.30
C MET A 86 3.79 -3.57 -16.74
N GLN A 87 2.56 -4.05 -16.99
CA GLN A 87 2.15 -4.49 -18.32
C GLN A 87 2.02 -3.37 -19.35
N ALA A 88 1.82 -2.12 -18.90
CA ALA A 88 1.72 -0.96 -19.79
C ALA A 88 3.08 -0.30 -20.08
N HIS A 89 4.12 -0.59 -19.31
CA HIS A 89 5.46 -0.07 -19.53
C HIS A 89 6.28 -0.98 -20.46
N GLU A 90 7.35 -0.41 -21.01
CA GLU A 90 8.32 -1.18 -21.77
C GLU A 90 8.96 -2.26 -20.88
N PRO A 91 9.06 -3.52 -21.34
CA PRO A 91 9.65 -4.60 -20.58
C PRO A 91 11.03 -4.25 -20.01
N ASN A 92 11.27 -4.60 -18.76
CA ASN A 92 12.51 -4.35 -18.01
C ASN A 92 12.87 -2.87 -17.82
N SER A 93 11.94 -1.94 -18.12
CA SER A 93 12.14 -0.50 -17.83
C SER A 93 11.95 -0.22 -16.33
N PRO A 94 12.66 0.79 -15.78
CA PRO A 94 12.51 1.18 -14.39
C PRO A 94 11.09 1.69 -14.09
N ILE A 95 10.53 1.24 -12.95
CA ILE A 95 9.24 1.72 -12.43
C ILE A 95 9.43 2.18 -10.99
N ARG A 96 8.90 3.35 -10.64
CA ARG A 96 8.77 3.85 -9.27
C ARG A 96 7.42 4.53 -9.15
N ILE A 97 6.46 3.85 -8.56
CA ILE A 97 5.09 4.35 -8.40
C ILE A 97 4.57 4.14 -6.99
N ILE A 98 3.61 4.98 -6.60
CA ILE A 98 2.64 4.68 -5.55
C ILE A 98 1.25 4.62 -6.16
N ALA A 99 0.43 3.73 -5.65
CA ALA A 99 -0.94 3.51 -6.08
C ALA A 99 -1.93 3.77 -4.93
N PRO A 100 -2.33 5.03 -4.69
CA PRO A 100 -3.34 5.36 -3.70
C PRO A 100 -4.74 5.09 -4.23
N GLY A 101 -5.62 4.56 -3.38
CA GLY A 101 -7.01 4.37 -3.78
C GLY A 101 -7.89 3.70 -2.75
N HIS A 102 -9.19 3.71 -3.02
CA HIS A 102 -10.15 2.94 -2.24
C HIS A 102 -10.08 1.46 -2.58
N VAL A 103 -10.21 0.64 -1.56
CA VAL A 103 -10.25 -0.82 -1.64
C VAL A 103 -11.42 -1.34 -0.80
N TYR A 104 -11.84 -2.58 -1.08
CA TYR A 104 -13.09 -3.13 -0.58
C TYR A 104 -12.87 -4.56 -0.08
N ARG A 105 -13.30 -4.84 1.17
CA ARG A 105 -13.27 -6.17 1.76
C ARG A 105 -14.58 -6.44 2.50
N ARG A 106 -15.04 -7.68 2.47
CA ARG A 106 -16.27 -8.10 3.17
C ARG A 106 -16.05 -8.29 4.66
N ASP A 107 -15.37 -7.34 5.29
CA ASP A 107 -15.21 -7.31 6.73
C ASP A 107 -16.49 -6.80 7.41
N ASP A 108 -16.81 -7.33 8.57
CA ASP A 108 -17.85 -6.77 9.42
C ASP A 108 -17.45 -5.36 9.88
N TYR A 109 -18.42 -4.45 9.86
CA TYR A 109 -18.18 -3.08 10.29
C TYR A 109 -18.02 -2.99 11.81
N ASP A 110 -16.84 -2.64 12.28
CA ASP A 110 -16.55 -2.39 13.68
C ASP A 110 -15.75 -1.09 13.90
N ALA A 111 -15.20 -0.88 15.11
CA ALA A 111 -14.42 0.31 15.44
C ALA A 111 -13.06 0.39 14.71
N THR A 112 -12.59 -0.70 14.11
CA THR A 112 -11.27 -0.83 13.49
C THR A 112 -11.32 -1.32 12.04
N HIS A 113 -12.47 -1.82 11.59
CA HIS A 113 -12.69 -2.34 10.25
C HIS A 113 -13.82 -1.60 9.54
N SER A 114 -13.60 -1.30 8.27
CA SER A 114 -14.60 -0.75 7.35
C SER A 114 -14.55 -1.55 6.06
N PRO A 115 -15.69 -1.94 5.48
CA PRO A 115 -15.70 -2.65 4.20
C PRO A 115 -15.13 -1.81 3.04
N MET A 116 -15.02 -0.51 3.20
CA MET A 116 -14.33 0.40 2.29
C MET A 116 -13.30 1.20 3.07
N PHE A 117 -12.05 1.18 2.62
CA PHE A 117 -10.97 1.97 3.21
C PHE A 117 -9.99 2.46 2.14
N THR A 118 -9.05 3.33 2.53
CA THR A 118 -8.03 3.85 1.62
C THR A 118 -6.71 3.12 1.86
N GLN A 119 -6.10 2.65 0.80
CA GLN A 119 -4.80 2.01 0.80
C GLN A 119 -3.83 2.81 -0.09
N VAL A 120 -2.55 2.78 0.24
CA VAL A 120 -1.47 3.28 -0.61
C VAL A 120 -0.45 2.17 -0.71
N GLU A 121 -0.28 1.63 -1.90
CA GLU A 121 0.80 0.67 -2.17
C GLU A 121 1.88 1.32 -3.01
N GLY A 122 3.08 0.78 -2.96
CA GLY A 122 4.21 1.23 -3.76
C GLY A 122 4.91 0.10 -4.46
N LEU A 123 5.46 0.40 -5.64
CA LEU A 123 6.25 -0.51 -6.46
C LEU A 123 7.52 0.20 -6.93
N CYS A 124 8.65 -0.47 -6.76
CA CYS A 124 9.92 -0.06 -7.33
C CYS A 124 10.54 -1.23 -8.07
N ILE A 125 10.80 -1.07 -9.37
CA ILE A 125 11.50 -2.04 -10.20
C ILE A 125 12.66 -1.32 -10.87
N ASP A 126 13.84 -1.90 -10.83
CA ASP A 126 15.02 -1.43 -11.54
C ASP A 126 16.08 -2.55 -11.55
N LYS A 127 17.24 -2.30 -12.14
CA LYS A 127 18.38 -3.21 -12.06
C LYS A 127 18.97 -3.20 -10.65
N ASN A 128 19.27 -4.40 -10.12
CA ASN A 128 19.96 -4.59 -8.84
C ASN A 128 19.23 -4.03 -7.60
N ILE A 129 17.92 -3.91 -7.65
CA ILE A 129 17.13 -3.54 -6.47
C ILE A 129 17.23 -4.65 -5.42
N SER A 130 17.45 -4.27 -4.17
CA SER A 130 17.65 -5.19 -3.06
C SER A 130 16.66 -4.96 -1.91
N PHE A 131 16.61 -5.89 -0.98
CA PHE A 131 15.84 -5.73 0.26
C PHE A 131 16.36 -4.56 1.13
N ALA A 132 17.64 -4.19 0.98
CA ALA A 132 18.19 -3.02 1.66
C ALA A 132 17.59 -1.70 1.12
N ASP A 133 17.31 -1.63 -0.19
CA ASP A 133 16.64 -0.48 -0.81
C ASP A 133 15.20 -0.36 -0.31
N LEU A 134 14.47 -1.49 -0.21
CA LEU A 134 13.15 -1.52 0.42
C LEU A 134 13.20 -0.98 1.85
N LYS A 135 14.13 -1.49 2.67
CA LYS A 135 14.28 -1.01 4.06
C LYS A 135 14.59 0.47 4.13
N GLY A 136 15.52 0.96 3.31
CA GLY A 136 15.87 2.39 3.25
C GLY A 136 14.67 3.26 2.90
N THR A 137 13.93 2.88 1.86
CA THR A 137 12.71 3.56 1.42
C THR A 137 11.67 3.65 2.54
N LEU A 138 11.35 2.52 3.17
CA LEU A 138 10.32 2.47 4.21
C LEU A 138 10.74 3.16 5.50
N VAL A 139 12.00 3.04 5.94
CA VAL A 139 12.49 3.77 7.11
C VAL A 139 12.41 5.27 6.88
N THR A 140 12.83 5.76 5.71
CA THR A 140 12.75 7.19 5.37
C THR A 140 11.30 7.68 5.36
N PHE A 141 10.39 6.94 4.75
CA PHE A 141 8.96 7.26 4.72
C PHE A 141 8.36 7.32 6.13
N LEU A 142 8.58 6.26 6.93
CA LEU A 142 8.01 6.14 8.27
C LEU A 142 8.53 7.23 9.23
N GLN A 143 9.81 7.59 9.11
CA GLN A 143 10.37 8.69 9.90
C GLN A 143 9.80 10.06 9.49
N GLN A 144 9.55 10.28 8.20
CA GLN A 144 8.94 11.54 7.75
C GLN A 144 7.48 11.68 8.17
N ILE A 145 6.73 10.57 8.26
CA ILE A 145 5.29 10.64 8.62
C ILE A 145 5.05 10.58 10.13
N PHE A 146 5.87 9.82 10.87
CA PHE A 146 5.67 9.57 12.31
C PHE A 146 6.69 10.25 13.22
N GLY A 147 7.74 10.87 12.64
CA GLY A 147 8.82 11.55 13.34
C GLY A 147 10.12 10.76 13.36
N GLU A 148 11.23 11.48 13.44
CA GLU A 148 12.61 10.92 13.36
C GLU A 148 12.94 9.92 14.46
N ASP A 149 12.30 10.06 15.64
CA ASP A 149 12.52 9.18 16.79
C ASP A 149 11.84 7.81 16.68
N VAL A 150 11.01 7.59 15.64
CA VAL A 150 10.31 6.33 15.48
C VAL A 150 11.28 5.20 15.15
N LYS A 151 11.18 4.10 15.90
CA LYS A 151 11.93 2.88 15.61
C LYS A 151 11.13 2.01 14.66
N VAL A 152 11.80 1.49 13.64
CA VAL A 152 11.19 0.61 12.63
C VAL A 152 11.72 -0.81 12.82
N ARG A 153 10.84 -1.79 12.75
CA ARG A 153 11.15 -3.22 12.86
C ARG A 153 10.56 -3.97 11.68
N PHE A 154 11.34 -4.86 11.09
CA PHE A 154 10.92 -5.78 10.05
C PHE A 154 10.83 -7.17 10.65
N ARG A 155 9.68 -7.82 10.49
CA ARG A 155 9.43 -9.20 10.91
C ARG A 155 9.25 -10.06 9.66
N PRO A 156 9.88 -11.25 9.55
CA PRO A 156 9.61 -12.17 8.46
C PRO A 156 8.11 -12.49 8.35
N SER A 157 7.60 -12.49 7.14
CA SER A 157 6.22 -12.83 6.82
C SER A 157 6.12 -13.54 5.48
N PHE A 158 4.92 -13.88 5.06
CA PHE A 158 4.64 -14.50 3.77
C PHE A 158 3.50 -13.79 3.07
N PHE A 159 3.75 -13.40 1.81
CA PHE A 159 2.72 -12.94 0.88
C PHE A 159 2.94 -13.62 -0.48
N PRO A 160 1.88 -14.06 -1.18
CA PRO A 160 2.03 -14.80 -2.44
C PRO A 160 2.76 -14.04 -3.55
N PHE A 161 2.67 -12.71 -3.51
CA PHE A 161 3.21 -11.82 -4.53
C PHE A 161 4.59 -11.24 -4.20
N THR A 162 5.16 -11.57 -3.04
CA THR A 162 6.51 -11.14 -2.64
C THR A 162 7.32 -12.27 -1.99
N GLU A 163 8.64 -12.31 -2.26
CA GLU A 163 9.59 -13.23 -1.63
C GLU A 163 11.02 -12.67 -1.72
N PRO A 164 11.72 -12.45 -0.59
CA PRO A 164 11.23 -12.54 0.80
C PRO A 164 10.23 -11.46 1.15
N SER A 165 9.36 -11.76 2.12
CA SER A 165 8.33 -10.85 2.63
C SER A 165 8.59 -10.45 4.07
N ALA A 166 8.12 -9.29 4.46
CA ALA A 166 8.18 -8.80 5.83
C ALA A 166 6.94 -7.98 6.19
N GLU A 167 6.54 -8.06 7.44
CA GLU A 167 5.67 -7.10 8.09
C GLU A 167 6.52 -6.00 8.73
N VAL A 168 6.04 -4.77 8.64
CA VAL A 168 6.77 -3.59 9.09
C VAL A 168 6.02 -2.94 10.24
N ASP A 169 6.69 -2.89 11.40
CA ASP A 169 6.15 -2.28 12.60
C ASP A 169 6.94 -1.01 12.94
N ILE A 170 6.25 -0.08 13.59
CA ILE A 170 6.87 1.08 14.23
C ILE A 170 6.73 1.03 15.75
N SER A 171 7.66 1.66 16.47
CA SER A 171 7.45 1.90 17.90
C SER A 171 6.18 2.73 18.10
N CYS A 172 5.32 2.32 19.03
CA CYS A 172 4.04 2.98 19.25
C CYS A 172 4.22 4.47 19.57
N VAL A 173 3.70 5.33 18.70
CA VAL A 173 3.80 6.79 18.81
C VAL A 173 3.11 7.35 20.06
N MET A 174 2.06 6.66 20.54
CA MET A 174 1.30 7.10 21.72
C MET A 174 2.05 6.87 23.04
N CYS A 175 2.72 5.73 23.19
CA CYS A 175 3.39 5.35 24.44
C CYS A 175 4.92 5.31 24.31
N LYS A 176 5.47 5.67 23.16
CA LYS A 176 6.92 5.65 22.85
C LYS A 176 7.55 4.27 23.16
N GLY A 177 6.85 3.22 22.81
CA GLY A 177 7.31 1.84 22.98
C GLY A 177 7.11 1.22 24.37
N LYS A 178 6.50 1.93 25.32
CA LYS A 178 6.31 1.44 26.70
C LYS A 178 5.17 0.42 26.86
N GLY A 179 4.31 0.33 25.88
CA GLY A 179 3.08 -0.46 25.93
C GLY A 179 1.88 0.38 26.42
N CYS A 180 0.78 0.34 25.66
CA CYS A 180 -0.46 1.02 26.00
C CYS A 180 -1.65 0.29 25.39
N ARG A 181 -2.84 0.82 25.62
CA ARG A 181 -4.08 0.25 25.11
C ARG A 181 -4.12 0.24 23.56
N VAL A 182 -3.56 1.23 22.90
CA VAL A 182 -3.52 1.33 21.42
C VAL A 182 -2.68 0.22 20.81
N CYS A 183 -1.47 -0.02 21.35
CA CYS A 183 -0.59 -1.10 20.89
C CYS A 183 -0.83 -2.44 21.63
N LYS A 184 -1.93 -2.58 22.36
CA LYS A 184 -2.29 -3.79 23.13
C LYS A 184 -1.15 -4.28 24.04
N GLY A 185 -0.40 -3.34 24.64
CA GLY A 185 0.71 -3.64 25.56
C GLY A 185 2.05 -3.98 24.90
N THR A 186 2.10 -4.17 23.57
CA THR A 186 3.30 -4.64 22.84
C THR A 186 4.38 -3.57 22.68
N GLY A 187 4.01 -2.30 22.72
CA GLY A 187 4.89 -1.17 22.38
C GLY A 187 5.12 -0.96 20.87
N TRP A 188 4.51 -1.79 20.00
CA TRP A 188 4.67 -1.75 18.54
C TRP A 188 3.32 -1.65 17.84
N LEU A 189 3.31 -0.99 16.68
CA LEU A 189 2.16 -0.89 15.78
C LEU A 189 2.58 -1.43 14.42
N GLU A 190 1.86 -2.42 13.92
CA GLU A 190 2.00 -2.90 12.55
C GLU A 190 1.42 -1.87 11.59
N ILE A 191 2.20 -1.50 10.57
CA ILE A 191 1.82 -0.47 9.60
C ILE A 191 1.49 -1.07 8.26
N LEU A 192 2.34 -1.99 7.75
CA LEU A 192 2.20 -2.53 6.40
C LEU A 192 2.96 -3.85 6.21
N GLY A 193 2.57 -4.60 5.17
CA GLY A 193 3.36 -5.68 4.61
C GLY A 193 4.19 -5.19 3.42
N ALA A 194 5.37 -5.77 3.24
CA ALA A 194 6.29 -5.44 2.16
C ALA A 194 7.16 -6.63 1.77
N GLY A 195 7.79 -6.58 0.61
CA GLY A 195 8.74 -7.59 0.20
C GLY A 195 9.32 -7.36 -1.18
N MET A 196 10.25 -8.23 -1.58
CA MET A 196 10.75 -8.26 -2.95
C MET A 196 9.67 -8.85 -3.85
N VAL A 197 9.45 -8.25 -5.01
CA VAL A 197 8.43 -8.74 -5.97
C VAL A 197 8.78 -10.17 -6.37
N HIS A 198 7.80 -11.06 -6.26
CA HIS A 198 7.99 -12.47 -6.60
C HIS A 198 8.36 -12.61 -8.09
N PRO A 199 9.37 -13.45 -8.44
CA PRO A 199 9.80 -13.62 -9.84
C PRO A 199 8.65 -13.91 -10.80
N HIS A 200 7.70 -14.75 -10.38
CA HIS A 200 6.54 -15.10 -11.21
C HIS A 200 5.62 -13.89 -11.50
N VAL A 201 5.50 -12.94 -10.58
CA VAL A 201 4.75 -11.69 -10.81
C VAL A 201 5.44 -10.82 -11.87
N LEU A 202 6.77 -10.77 -11.85
CA LEU A 202 7.56 -10.09 -12.90
C LEU A 202 7.34 -10.75 -14.26
N GLU A 203 7.45 -12.08 -14.33
CA GLU A 203 7.26 -12.86 -15.56
C GLU A 203 5.86 -12.67 -16.15
N MET A 204 4.80 -12.76 -15.33
CA MET A 204 3.41 -12.53 -15.75
C MET A 204 3.16 -11.10 -16.25
N SER A 205 3.98 -10.16 -15.82
CA SER A 205 3.94 -8.77 -16.25
C SER A 205 4.88 -8.45 -17.42
N GLY A 206 5.57 -9.46 -17.98
CA GLY A 206 6.47 -9.32 -19.12
C GLY A 206 7.89 -8.86 -18.76
N TYR A 207 8.28 -8.93 -17.49
CA TYR A 207 9.61 -8.58 -17.00
C TYR A 207 10.48 -9.83 -16.82
N ASP A 208 11.76 -9.75 -17.17
CA ASP A 208 12.73 -10.82 -16.95
C ASP A 208 13.36 -10.69 -15.55
N PRO A 209 13.06 -11.60 -14.60
CA PRO A 209 13.60 -11.54 -13.24
C PRO A 209 15.10 -11.74 -13.14
N LYS A 210 15.79 -12.11 -14.25
CA LYS A 210 17.25 -12.17 -14.33
C LYS A 210 17.87 -10.81 -14.66
N GLN A 211 17.10 -9.88 -15.22
CA GLN A 211 17.56 -8.56 -15.63
C GLN A 211 17.17 -7.47 -14.63
N VAL A 212 16.04 -7.63 -13.99
CA VAL A 212 15.48 -6.66 -13.04
C VAL A 212 15.06 -7.34 -11.74
N SER A 213 15.03 -6.57 -10.69
CA SER A 213 14.44 -6.93 -9.41
C SER A 213 13.59 -5.76 -8.91
N GLY A 214 12.77 -5.98 -7.92
CA GLY A 214 11.93 -4.92 -7.40
C GLY A 214 11.39 -5.25 -6.02
N PHE A 215 10.80 -4.26 -5.39
CA PHE A 215 10.06 -4.43 -4.15
C PHE A 215 8.69 -3.76 -4.22
N ALA A 216 7.77 -4.28 -3.42
CA ALA A 216 6.44 -3.73 -3.20
C ALA A 216 6.15 -3.55 -1.70
N PHE A 217 5.29 -2.61 -1.38
CA PHE A 217 4.85 -2.33 -0.01
C PHE A 217 3.44 -1.75 0.03
#